data_fe2c3132b52357d7693d2c672eb16b08
#
_entry.id   fe2c3132b52357d7693d2c672eb16b08
#
_cell.length_a   1.000
_cell.length_b   1.000
_cell.length_c   1.000
_cell.angle_alpha   90.00
_cell.angle_beta   90.00
_cell.angle_gamma   90.00
#
_symmetry.space_group_name_H-M   'P 1'
#
loop_
_entity.id
_entity.type
_entity.pdbx_description
1 polymer ?
#
loop_
_entity_poly.entity_id
_entity_poly.type
_entity_poly.pdbx_seq_one_letter_code
_entity_poly.pdbx_strand_id
1 'polypeptide(L)'
;MVLALRSMSTAALDGLLDPLASSLDPSALRQIIEFRISPEVQARVDYLAKRANDGELTPDEDAEYEALIDGADLITILKLKAQRLLAV
;
A
#
# COMPACT_ATOMS: atom_id res chain seq x y z
N MET A 1 -7.31 11.33 6.94
CA MET A 1 -6.93 9.92 6.95
C MET A 1 -5.78 9.64 6.01
N VAL A 2 -5.98 9.88 4.72
CA VAL A 2 -4.97 9.64 3.70
C VAL A 2 -3.72 10.46 3.97
N LEU A 3 -3.88 11.74 4.30
CA LEU A 3 -2.75 12.62 4.61
C LEU A 3 -2.00 12.17 5.85
N ALA A 4 -2.70 11.61 6.84
CA ALA A 4 -2.05 11.12 8.05
C ALA A 4 -1.12 9.96 7.73
N LEU A 5 -1.53 9.04 6.85
CA LEU A 5 -0.69 7.93 6.46
C LEU A 5 0.58 8.42 5.76
N ARG A 6 0.46 9.39 4.85
CA ARG A 6 1.61 9.93 4.13
C ARG A 6 2.58 10.69 5.03
N SER A 7 2.08 11.31 6.08
CA SER A 7 2.92 12.08 6.99
C SER A 7 3.51 11.24 8.12
N MET A 8 3.15 9.95 8.23
CA MET A 8 3.74 9.07 9.24
C MET A 8 5.18 8.72 8.85
N SER A 9 6.06 8.77 9.84
CA SER A 9 7.44 8.33 9.64
C SER A 9 7.49 6.82 9.50
N THR A 10 8.52 6.30 8.84
CA THR A 10 8.75 4.86 8.74
C THR A 10 8.87 4.23 10.12
N ALA A 11 9.54 4.90 11.04
CA ALA A 11 9.70 4.39 12.41
C ALA A 11 8.35 4.25 13.11
N ALA A 12 7.43 5.21 12.92
CA ALA A 12 6.11 5.14 13.51
C ALA A 12 5.31 3.96 12.93
N LEU A 13 5.38 3.77 11.60
CA LEU A 13 4.74 2.63 10.95
C LEU A 13 5.33 1.30 11.44
N ASP A 14 6.64 1.24 11.62
CA ASP A 14 7.30 0.05 12.15
C ASP A 14 6.76 -0.29 13.53
N GLY A 15 6.63 0.69 14.40
CA GLY A 15 6.09 0.48 15.74
C GLY A 15 4.67 -0.08 15.74
N LEU A 16 3.86 0.32 14.77
CA LEU A 16 2.50 -0.19 14.65
C LEU A 16 2.45 -1.57 14.01
N LEU A 17 3.25 -1.80 12.97
CA LEU A 17 3.09 -2.96 12.10
C LEU A 17 4.00 -4.13 12.45
N ASP A 18 5.17 -3.89 13.06
CA ASP A 18 6.10 -4.97 13.36
C ASP A 18 5.51 -6.04 14.29
N PRO A 19 4.79 -5.68 15.37
CA PRO A 19 4.16 -6.71 16.19
C PRO A 19 3.15 -7.54 15.42
N LEU A 20 2.39 -6.93 14.54
CA LEU A 20 1.43 -7.63 13.70
C LEU A 20 2.13 -8.58 12.74
N ALA A 21 3.12 -8.08 12.03
CA ALA A 21 3.87 -8.88 11.05
C ALA A 21 4.59 -10.04 11.72
N SER A 22 5.14 -9.82 12.91
CA SER A 22 5.86 -10.86 13.66
C SER A 22 4.96 -11.99 14.14
N SER A 23 3.65 -11.76 14.18
CA SER A 23 2.69 -12.79 14.59
C SER A 23 2.31 -13.73 13.44
N LEU A 24 2.72 -13.41 12.20
CA LEU A 24 2.36 -14.21 11.04
C LEU A 24 3.36 -15.34 10.81
N ASP A 25 2.85 -16.50 10.40
CA ASP A 25 3.72 -17.63 10.08
C ASP A 25 4.41 -17.43 8.73
N PRO A 26 5.44 -18.24 8.41
CA PRO A 26 6.16 -18.08 7.14
C PRO A 26 5.28 -18.19 5.90
N SER A 27 4.24 -19.02 5.93
CA SER A 27 3.32 -19.16 4.80
C SER A 27 2.56 -17.85 4.54
N ALA A 28 2.06 -17.23 5.62
CA ALA A 28 1.36 -15.95 5.51
C ALA A 28 2.30 -14.85 5.01
N LEU A 29 3.54 -14.83 5.49
CA LEU A 29 4.53 -13.85 5.04
C LEU A 29 4.83 -14.00 3.56
N ARG A 30 4.95 -15.25 3.07
CA ARG A 30 5.17 -15.49 1.64
C ARG A 30 3.98 -15.02 0.81
N GLN A 31 2.75 -15.22 1.31
CA GLN A 31 1.56 -14.73 0.61
C GLN A 31 1.56 -13.22 0.49
N ILE A 32 2.01 -12.52 1.52
CA ILE A 32 2.12 -11.06 1.46
C ILE A 32 3.13 -10.65 0.40
N ILE A 33 4.31 -11.29 0.37
CA ILE A 33 5.35 -10.98 -0.61
C ILE A 33 4.85 -11.19 -2.04
N GLU A 34 4.06 -12.24 -2.25
CA GLU A 34 3.58 -12.61 -3.58
C GLU A 34 2.28 -11.91 -3.97
N PHE A 35 1.70 -11.15 -3.06
CA PHE A 35 0.44 -10.48 -3.33
C PHE A 35 0.55 -9.55 -4.53
N ARG A 36 -0.47 -9.57 -5.39
CA ARG A 36 -0.58 -8.68 -6.54
C ARG A 36 -1.93 -7.99 -6.48
N ILE A 37 -1.94 -6.70 -6.78
CA ILE A 37 -3.18 -5.94 -6.93
C ILE A 37 -3.97 -6.55 -8.07
N SER A 38 -5.30 -6.68 -7.91
CA SER A 38 -6.13 -7.27 -8.96
C SER A 38 -6.05 -6.46 -10.25
N PRO A 39 -6.21 -7.10 -11.42
CA PRO A 39 -6.19 -6.38 -12.69
C PRO A 39 -7.25 -5.27 -12.77
N GLU A 40 -8.40 -5.49 -12.16
CA GLU A 40 -9.47 -4.48 -12.15
C GLU A 40 -9.05 -3.23 -11.37
N VAL A 41 -8.44 -3.42 -10.21
CA VAL A 41 -7.95 -2.29 -9.41
C VAL A 41 -6.79 -1.61 -10.12
N GLN A 42 -5.87 -2.38 -10.71
CA GLN A 42 -4.75 -1.79 -11.45
C GLN A 42 -5.25 -0.94 -12.63
N ALA A 43 -6.25 -1.44 -13.36
CA ALA A 43 -6.83 -0.69 -14.46
C ALA A 43 -7.47 0.62 -13.97
N ARG A 44 -8.11 0.59 -12.81
CA ARG A 44 -8.70 1.80 -12.23
C ARG A 44 -7.61 2.81 -11.83
N VAL A 45 -6.52 2.33 -11.24
CA VAL A 45 -5.39 3.19 -10.89
C VAL A 45 -4.82 3.84 -12.14
N ASP A 46 -4.62 3.07 -13.21
CA ASP A 46 -4.07 3.58 -14.47
C ASP A 46 -4.99 4.63 -15.08
N TYR A 47 -6.30 4.40 -15.05
CA TYR A 47 -7.28 5.36 -15.56
C TYR A 47 -7.21 6.67 -14.77
N LEU A 48 -7.21 6.57 -13.43
CA LEU A 48 -7.15 7.76 -12.58
C LEU A 48 -5.83 8.51 -12.73
N ALA A 49 -4.72 7.78 -12.90
CA ALA A 49 -3.40 8.39 -13.10
C ALA A 49 -3.38 9.21 -14.38
N LYS A 50 -3.98 8.70 -15.45
CA LYS A 50 -4.07 9.43 -16.71
C LYS A 50 -4.89 10.70 -16.56
N ARG A 51 -6.04 10.61 -15.88
CA ARG A 51 -6.88 11.78 -15.65
C ARG A 51 -6.17 12.80 -14.76
N ALA A 52 -5.39 12.32 -13.78
CA ALA A 52 -4.60 13.22 -12.94
C ALA A 52 -3.57 14.00 -13.76
N ASN A 53 -2.89 13.31 -14.68
CA ASN A 53 -1.92 13.96 -15.57
C ASN A 53 -2.57 15.01 -16.46
N ASP A 54 -3.81 14.80 -16.87
CA ASP A 54 -4.56 15.72 -17.71
C ASP A 54 -5.25 16.82 -16.91
N GLY A 55 -5.18 16.77 -15.56
CA GLY A 55 -5.82 17.74 -14.69
C GLY A 55 -7.34 17.61 -14.67
N GLU A 56 -7.86 16.40 -14.91
CA GLU A 56 -9.29 16.17 -15.12
C GLU A 56 -9.96 15.39 -13.99
N LEU A 57 -9.27 15.15 -12.89
CA LEU A 57 -9.90 14.42 -11.77
C LEU A 57 -11.04 15.24 -11.16
N THR A 58 -12.18 14.58 -10.95
CA THR A 58 -13.23 15.14 -10.10
C THR A 58 -12.79 15.05 -8.65
N PRO A 59 -13.43 15.81 -7.71
CA PRO A 59 -13.08 15.69 -6.29
C PRO A 59 -13.21 14.27 -5.74
N ASP A 60 -14.23 13.52 -6.17
CA ASP A 60 -14.40 12.13 -5.74
C ASP A 60 -13.31 11.24 -6.30
N GLU A 61 -12.94 11.44 -7.56
CA GLU A 61 -11.86 10.68 -8.19
C GLU A 61 -10.51 10.99 -7.55
N ASP A 62 -10.29 12.26 -7.17
CA ASP A 62 -9.06 12.64 -6.50
C ASP A 62 -8.91 11.92 -5.16
N ALA A 63 -9.99 11.87 -4.37
CA ALA A 63 -9.99 11.16 -3.10
C ALA A 63 -9.76 9.66 -3.31
N GLU A 64 -10.39 9.07 -4.32
CA GLU A 64 -10.20 7.67 -4.66
C GLU A 64 -8.75 7.38 -5.07
N TYR A 65 -8.20 8.21 -5.92
CA TYR A 65 -6.84 8.04 -6.41
C TYR A 65 -5.83 8.12 -5.25
N GLU A 66 -5.98 9.10 -4.38
CA GLU A 66 -5.10 9.23 -3.22
C GLU A 66 -5.18 8.01 -2.31
N ALA A 67 -6.39 7.48 -2.07
CA ALA A 67 -6.55 6.30 -1.24
C ALA A 67 -5.88 5.09 -1.86
N LEU A 68 -5.98 4.93 -3.18
CA LEU A 68 -5.35 3.80 -3.87
C LEU A 68 -3.82 3.90 -3.82
N ILE A 69 -3.28 5.10 -4.00
CA ILE A 69 -1.82 5.31 -3.92
C ILE A 69 -1.32 5.03 -2.51
N ASP A 70 -2.01 5.54 -1.49
CA ASP A 70 -1.59 5.31 -0.11
C ASP A 70 -1.70 3.84 0.28
N GLY A 71 -2.74 3.16 -0.20
CA GLY A 71 -2.89 1.73 0.02
C GLY A 71 -1.77 0.93 -0.63
N ALA A 72 -1.39 1.30 -1.85
CA ALA A 72 -0.27 0.65 -2.55
C ALA A 72 1.04 0.85 -1.79
N ASP A 73 1.27 2.05 -1.26
CA ASP A 73 2.45 2.32 -0.46
C ASP A 73 2.48 1.46 0.80
N LEU A 74 1.35 1.32 1.47
CA LEU A 74 1.24 0.47 2.66
C LEU A 74 1.53 -0.99 2.31
N ILE A 75 1.00 -1.48 1.20
CA ILE A 75 1.26 -2.86 0.75
C ILE A 75 2.76 -3.05 0.49
N THR A 76 3.43 -2.07 -0.14
CA THR A 76 4.88 -2.14 -0.38
C THR A 76 5.64 -2.24 0.94
N ILE A 77 5.27 -1.44 1.93
CA ILE A 77 5.91 -1.49 3.25
C ILE A 77 5.72 -2.87 3.89
N LEU A 78 4.51 -3.42 3.82
CA LEU A 78 4.23 -4.75 4.36
C LEU A 78 5.06 -5.83 3.66
N LYS A 79 5.21 -5.75 2.35
CA LYS A 79 6.04 -6.70 1.60
C LYS A 79 7.49 -6.65 2.04
N LEU A 80 8.04 -5.46 2.23
CA LEU A 80 9.42 -5.31 2.69
C LEU A 80 9.60 -5.88 4.09
N LYS A 81 8.64 -5.67 4.98
CA LYS A 81 8.69 -6.25 6.33
C LYS A 81 8.63 -7.77 6.28
N ALA A 82 7.75 -8.32 5.43
CA ALA A 82 7.64 -9.77 5.28
C ALA A 82 8.94 -10.36 4.74
N GLN A 83 9.59 -9.70 3.78
CA GLN A 83 10.87 -10.14 3.25
C GLN A 83 11.95 -10.16 4.33
N ARG A 84 12.01 -9.15 5.17
CA ARG A 84 12.98 -9.10 6.27
C ARG A 84 12.76 -10.23 7.26
N LEU A 85 11.50 -10.50 7.61
CA LEU A 85 11.19 -11.55 8.57
C LEU A 85 11.52 -12.94 8.02
N LEU A 86 11.34 -13.18 6.73
CA LEU A 86 11.67 -14.46 6.10
C LEU A 86 13.18 -14.63 5.90
N ALA A 87 13.92 -13.55 5.78
CA ALA A 87 15.37 -13.60 5.57
C ALA A 87 16.16 -13.97 6.81
N VAL A 88 15.54 -13.93 7.97
CA VAL A 88 16.20 -14.16 9.27
C VAL A 88 16.28 -15.63 9.64
#